data_5585bbb08202be196f9ed0915a20f9f7
#
_entry.id   5585bbb08202be196f9ed0915a20f9f7
#
_cell.length_a   1.000
_cell.length_b   1.000
_cell.length_c   1.000
_cell.angle_alpha   90.00
_cell.angle_beta   90.00
_cell.angle_gamma   90.00
#
_symmetry.space_group_name_H-M   'P 1'
#
loop_
_entity.id
_entity.type
_entity.pdbx_description
1 polymer ?
#
loop_
_entity_poly.entity_id
_entity_poly.type
_entity_poly.pdbx_seq_one_letter_code
_entity_poly.pdbx_strand_id
1 'polypeptide(L)'
;DLLPLADAPFRFGWEPQEQWHEPSAPSQQRLSTEPFFRHQPIQSPTWVVMGQLQSDQLADHLQRNGQPSGSPLPAPFGGACDTFGLEKTITYGRLPSGLVMLNWPLHGNDWHRGLERAFLADARQEAELFSEMQQHSLCFADELRRATDGWLQLGQAFPSSAASPAPWIAAMPYWREGRRMIGRTTVIEQDLLPLPEGVCMSGPPVNDSEVLQSIAVGNYANDHHYPGDDWPLAPKSCRWGGRWTGTPFCIPFGALLSDAIDNLLMADKAFSTSHMANGATRLQPLIMNVGQAAGAASALAVESNLHPSELSVRSLQNRLIGDDRAPAAVAPLWDTA
;
A
#
# COMPACT_ATOMS: atom_id res chain seq x y z
N ASP A 1 -10.80 -12.25 3.33
CA ASP A 1 -9.58 -12.52 4.07
C ASP A 1 -9.45 -14.03 4.33
N LEU A 2 -8.43 -14.66 3.74
CA LEU A 2 -8.25 -16.12 3.77
C LEU A 2 -7.43 -16.61 4.98
N LEU A 3 -6.63 -15.75 5.61
CA LEU A 3 -5.74 -16.17 6.71
C LEU A 3 -6.51 -16.77 7.89
N PRO A 4 -7.57 -16.15 8.42
CA PRO A 4 -8.37 -16.78 9.48
C PRO A 4 -9.09 -18.05 9.04
N LEU A 5 -9.52 -18.13 7.78
CA LEU A 5 -10.20 -19.32 7.25
C LEU A 5 -9.26 -20.52 7.09
N ALA A 6 -7.96 -20.24 6.93
CA ALA A 6 -6.92 -21.26 6.83
C ALA A 6 -6.26 -21.57 8.19
N ASP A 7 -6.75 -20.98 9.28
CA ASP A 7 -6.11 -21.01 10.62
C ASP A 7 -4.63 -20.58 10.57
N ALA A 8 -4.29 -19.75 9.59
CA ALA A 8 -2.94 -19.22 9.45
C ALA A 8 -2.69 -18.08 10.44
N PRO A 9 -1.56 -18.08 11.18
CA PRO A 9 -1.24 -17.01 12.09
C PRO A 9 -0.98 -15.71 11.33
N PHE A 10 -1.45 -14.58 11.89
CA PHE A 10 -1.28 -13.27 11.30
C PHE A 10 -1.05 -12.20 12.36
N ARG A 11 -0.49 -11.08 11.92
CA ARG A 11 -0.41 -9.82 12.67
C ARG A 11 -1.48 -8.86 12.18
N PHE A 12 -1.98 -8.03 13.07
CA PHE A 12 -2.88 -6.93 12.74
C PHE A 12 -2.56 -5.73 13.64
N GLY A 13 -2.39 -4.57 13.04
CA GLY A 13 -2.04 -3.37 13.77
C GLY A 13 -0.52 -3.19 13.92
N TRP A 14 -0.15 -2.41 14.91
CA TRP A 14 1.20 -1.96 15.18
C TRP A 14 2.00 -2.99 15.98
N GLU A 15 3.25 -3.15 15.61
CA GLU A 15 4.24 -3.84 16.46
C GLU A 15 5.03 -2.82 17.27
N PRO A 16 5.43 -3.17 18.52
CA PRO A 16 6.25 -2.28 19.33
C PRO A 16 7.70 -2.22 18.85
N GLN A 17 8.33 -1.07 19.05
CA GLN A 17 9.75 -0.87 18.73
C GLN A 17 10.64 -1.94 19.37
N GLU A 18 10.31 -2.37 20.58
CA GLU A 18 11.06 -3.37 21.35
C GLU A 18 11.11 -4.75 20.66
N GLN A 19 10.18 -5.04 19.74
CA GLN A 19 10.11 -6.33 19.07
C GLN A 19 11.23 -6.52 18.04
N TRP A 20 11.51 -5.50 17.22
CA TRP A 20 12.51 -5.56 16.15
C TRP A 20 13.43 -4.36 16.10
N HIS A 21 13.32 -3.45 17.07
CA HIS A 21 14.10 -2.20 17.13
C HIS A 21 13.94 -1.33 15.88
N GLU A 22 12.75 -1.36 15.27
CA GLU A 22 12.45 -0.53 14.10
C GLU A 22 12.52 0.96 14.46
N PRO A 23 13.28 1.78 13.72
CA PRO A 23 13.53 3.18 14.10
C PRO A 23 12.28 4.03 14.23
N SER A 24 11.24 3.74 13.43
CA SER A 24 10.00 4.52 13.39
C SER A 24 8.84 3.87 14.15
N ALA A 25 9.01 2.67 14.69
CA ALA A 25 7.95 2.00 15.43
C ALA A 25 7.71 2.66 16.81
N PRO A 26 6.46 2.70 17.29
CA PRO A 26 6.14 3.20 18.62
C PRO A 26 6.63 2.25 19.70
N SER A 27 7.00 2.79 20.88
CA SER A 27 7.30 1.93 22.02
C SER A 27 6.05 1.20 22.53
N GLN A 28 6.23 0.07 23.20
CA GLN A 28 5.15 -0.68 23.84
C GLN A 28 4.32 0.20 24.80
N GLN A 29 4.98 1.14 25.48
CA GLN A 29 4.28 2.08 26.35
C GLN A 29 3.31 2.96 25.57
N ARG A 30 3.73 3.52 24.44
CA ARG A 30 2.87 4.36 23.58
C ARG A 30 1.69 3.57 23.03
N LEU A 31 1.94 2.35 22.53
CA LEU A 31 0.87 1.47 22.02
C LEU A 31 -0.23 1.21 23.07
N SER A 32 0.16 1.10 24.34
CA SER A 32 -0.78 0.83 25.43
C SER A 32 -1.52 2.07 25.96
N THR A 33 -0.94 3.26 25.84
CA THR A 33 -1.45 4.48 26.47
C THR A 33 -2.11 5.47 25.48
N GLU A 34 -1.67 5.51 24.24
CA GLU A 34 -2.18 6.46 23.25
C GLU A 34 -3.38 5.86 22.48
N PRO A 35 -4.57 6.48 22.55
CA PRO A 35 -5.78 5.98 21.87
C PRO A 35 -5.64 5.89 20.35
N PHE A 36 -4.77 6.69 19.74
CA PHE A 36 -4.49 6.70 18.31
C PHE A 36 -4.25 5.28 17.76
N PHE A 37 -3.32 4.53 18.36
CA PHE A 37 -2.93 3.20 17.86
C PHE A 37 -4.07 2.18 17.88
N ARG A 38 -4.98 2.31 18.85
CA ARG A 38 -6.15 1.45 18.94
C ARG A 38 -7.21 1.81 17.90
N HIS A 39 -7.45 3.10 17.67
CA HIS A 39 -8.48 3.56 16.73
C HIS A 39 -8.02 3.53 15.28
N GLN A 40 -6.72 3.58 15.07
CA GLN A 40 -6.09 3.51 13.75
C GLN A 40 -5.02 2.40 13.70
N PRO A 41 -5.43 1.13 13.80
CA PRO A 41 -4.50 -0.01 13.84
C PRO A 41 -3.82 -0.26 12.49
N ILE A 42 -4.38 0.25 11.41
CA ILE A 42 -3.87 0.10 10.04
C ILE A 42 -3.80 1.44 9.33
N GLN A 43 -3.03 1.49 8.25
CA GLN A 43 -2.99 2.66 7.38
C GLN A 43 -4.37 2.96 6.80
N SER A 44 -4.71 4.24 6.74
CA SER A 44 -6.00 4.73 6.25
C SER A 44 -6.33 4.20 4.86
N PRO A 45 -7.45 3.52 4.68
CA PRO A 45 -7.94 3.11 3.37
C PRO A 45 -8.59 4.28 2.63
N THR A 46 -8.81 4.08 1.33
CA THR A 46 -9.54 5.02 0.49
C THR A 46 -10.63 4.29 -0.28
N TRP A 47 -11.82 4.87 -0.39
CA TRP A 47 -12.79 4.39 -1.35
C TRP A 47 -12.69 5.21 -2.64
N VAL A 48 -12.26 4.56 -3.72
CA VAL A 48 -12.01 5.25 -4.97
C VAL A 48 -13.31 5.66 -5.63
N VAL A 49 -13.41 6.95 -5.97
CA VAL A 49 -14.47 7.50 -6.81
C VAL A 49 -13.89 7.89 -8.17
N MET A 50 -14.59 7.58 -9.24
CA MET A 50 -14.19 7.97 -10.58
C MET A 50 -14.82 9.31 -10.95
N GLY A 51 -13.97 10.26 -11.30
CA GLY A 51 -14.36 11.54 -11.91
C GLY A 51 -14.26 11.49 -13.44
N GLN A 52 -14.91 12.44 -14.09
CA GLN A 52 -14.85 12.69 -15.53
C GLN A 52 -14.64 14.18 -15.77
N LEU A 53 -13.56 14.54 -16.42
CA LEU A 53 -13.31 15.90 -16.88
C LEU A 53 -14.14 16.16 -18.15
N GLN A 54 -14.78 17.32 -18.21
CA GLN A 54 -15.69 17.68 -19.33
C GLN A 54 -14.94 18.09 -20.61
N SER A 55 -13.69 18.50 -20.48
CA SER A 55 -12.79 18.79 -21.60
C SER A 55 -11.35 18.64 -21.21
N ASP A 56 -10.43 18.57 -22.18
CA ASP A 56 -8.99 18.57 -21.94
C ASP A 56 -8.41 19.96 -21.63
N GLN A 57 -9.22 21.02 -21.75
CA GLN A 57 -8.81 22.43 -21.60
C GLN A 57 -8.97 22.91 -20.16
N LEU A 58 -8.34 22.22 -19.19
CA LEU A 58 -8.39 22.60 -17.78
C LEU A 58 -7.79 24.00 -17.54
N ALA A 59 -6.66 24.30 -18.17
CA ALA A 59 -6.00 25.60 -18.01
C ALA A 59 -6.91 26.75 -18.45
N ASP A 60 -7.62 26.61 -19.56
CA ASP A 60 -8.56 27.62 -20.07
C ASP A 60 -9.78 27.76 -19.15
N HIS A 61 -10.24 26.65 -18.54
CA HIS A 61 -11.35 26.68 -17.60
C HIS A 61 -10.96 27.45 -16.32
N LEU A 62 -9.79 27.13 -15.74
CA LEU A 62 -9.29 27.80 -14.54
C LEU A 62 -8.98 29.29 -14.79
N GLN A 63 -8.44 29.64 -15.95
CA GLN A 63 -8.20 31.05 -16.31
C GLN A 63 -9.49 31.85 -16.42
N ARG A 64 -10.54 31.30 -17.01
CA ARG A 64 -11.85 31.97 -17.18
C ARG A 64 -12.56 32.20 -15.86
N ASN A 65 -12.45 31.26 -14.92
CA ASN A 65 -13.18 31.30 -13.65
C ASN A 65 -12.33 31.87 -12.51
N GLY A 66 -11.05 32.18 -12.76
CA GLY A 66 -10.07 32.54 -11.73
C GLY A 66 -9.67 31.34 -10.88
N GLN A 67 -8.45 31.39 -10.33
CA GLN A 67 -8.07 30.45 -9.27
C GLN A 67 -8.59 31.00 -7.94
N PRO A 68 -9.35 30.22 -7.16
CA PRO A 68 -9.75 30.64 -5.85
C PRO A 68 -8.52 30.87 -4.98
N SER A 69 -8.48 31.99 -4.26
CA SER A 69 -7.45 32.24 -3.26
C SER A 69 -7.73 31.38 -2.02
N GLY A 70 -6.85 30.44 -1.71
CA GLY A 70 -7.01 29.48 -0.64
C GLY A 70 -7.63 28.16 -1.09
N SER A 71 -7.86 27.23 -0.15
CA SER A 71 -8.54 25.99 -0.46
C SER A 71 -10.00 26.24 -0.83
N PRO A 72 -10.48 25.83 -2.00
CA PRO A 72 -11.88 25.90 -2.33
C PRO A 72 -12.72 24.85 -1.62
N LEU A 73 -12.10 23.92 -0.88
CA LEU A 73 -12.77 22.81 -0.22
C LEU A 73 -12.92 23.08 1.28
N PRO A 74 -14.09 22.76 1.87
CA PRO A 74 -14.29 22.85 3.31
C PRO A 74 -13.54 21.73 4.03
N ALA A 75 -13.33 21.88 5.35
CA ALA A 75 -12.86 20.80 6.19
C ALA A 75 -13.82 19.59 6.11
N PRO A 76 -13.32 18.35 6.09
CA PRO A 76 -11.92 17.93 6.25
C PRO A 76 -11.12 17.84 4.95
N PHE A 77 -11.63 18.29 3.81
CA PHE A 77 -11.12 18.00 2.47
C PHE A 77 -10.11 19.01 1.92
N GLY A 78 -9.85 20.11 2.67
CA GLY A 78 -9.01 21.22 2.18
C GLY A 78 -7.56 20.87 1.93
N GLY A 79 -6.98 19.96 2.71
CA GLY A 79 -5.54 19.76 2.78
C GLY A 79 -4.84 19.41 1.46
N ALA A 80 -5.50 18.67 0.57
CA ALA A 80 -4.95 18.38 -0.75
C ALA A 80 -4.84 19.67 -1.61
N CYS A 81 -5.91 20.44 -1.66
CA CYS A 81 -5.94 21.70 -2.41
C CYS A 81 -5.04 22.77 -1.78
N ASP A 82 -4.95 22.84 -0.46
CA ASP A 82 -4.04 23.76 0.26
C ASP A 82 -2.57 23.48 -0.08
N THR A 83 -2.22 22.21 -0.18
CA THR A 83 -0.83 21.79 -0.41
C THR A 83 -0.43 21.84 -1.89
N PHE A 84 -1.31 21.43 -2.79
CA PHE A 84 -0.97 21.18 -4.19
C PHE A 84 -1.77 21.99 -5.22
N GLY A 85 -2.80 22.69 -4.76
CA GLY A 85 -3.73 23.41 -5.63
C GLY A 85 -4.83 22.52 -6.21
N LEU A 86 -5.93 23.16 -6.62
CA LEU A 86 -7.11 22.49 -7.16
C LEU A 86 -6.79 21.71 -8.44
N GLU A 87 -6.03 22.31 -9.35
CA GLU A 87 -5.66 21.67 -10.62
C GLU A 87 -5.00 20.31 -10.40
N LYS A 88 -3.96 20.24 -9.56
CA LYS A 88 -3.27 18.98 -9.27
C LYS A 88 -4.17 18.00 -8.54
N THR A 89 -5.00 18.47 -7.64
CA THR A 89 -5.93 17.62 -6.89
C THR A 89 -6.90 16.90 -7.82
N ILE A 90 -7.40 17.54 -8.86
CA ILE A 90 -8.34 16.93 -9.82
C ILE A 90 -7.67 16.26 -11.01
N THR A 91 -6.35 16.36 -11.18
CA THR A 91 -5.64 15.75 -12.32
C THR A 91 -4.61 14.70 -11.93
N TYR A 92 -4.31 14.56 -10.65
CA TYR A 92 -3.30 13.61 -10.16
C TYR A 92 -3.56 12.15 -10.60
N GLY A 93 -4.82 11.71 -10.51
CA GLY A 93 -5.24 10.38 -10.95
C GLY A 93 -5.80 10.32 -12.38
N ARG A 94 -5.36 11.21 -13.27
CA ARG A 94 -5.88 11.31 -14.63
C ARG A 94 -5.57 10.04 -15.45
N LEU A 95 -6.61 9.55 -16.11
CA LEU A 95 -6.59 8.39 -16.99
C LEU A 95 -6.94 8.82 -18.43
N PRO A 96 -6.74 7.95 -19.43
CA PRO A 96 -7.21 8.21 -20.79
C PRO A 96 -8.70 8.58 -20.83
N SER A 97 -9.10 9.30 -21.86
CA SER A 97 -10.50 9.73 -22.09
C SER A 97 -11.05 10.71 -21.05
N GLY A 98 -10.18 11.40 -20.30
CA GLY A 98 -10.58 12.40 -19.32
C GLY A 98 -11.14 11.84 -18.01
N LEU A 99 -11.05 10.53 -17.79
CA LEU A 99 -11.35 9.93 -16.50
C LEU A 99 -10.32 10.37 -15.47
N VAL A 100 -10.74 10.47 -14.20
CA VAL A 100 -9.86 10.77 -13.06
C VAL A 100 -10.20 9.86 -11.90
N MET A 101 -9.23 9.10 -11.45
CA MET A 101 -9.34 8.32 -10.24
C MET A 101 -9.11 9.20 -9.02
N LEU A 102 -10.20 9.50 -8.29
CA LEU A 102 -10.15 10.29 -7.07
C LEU A 102 -9.78 9.39 -5.90
N ASN A 103 -8.49 9.31 -5.62
CA ASN A 103 -7.94 8.55 -4.49
C ASN A 103 -6.91 9.40 -3.72
N TRP A 104 -7.17 10.69 -3.58
CA TRP A 104 -6.23 11.62 -2.96
C TRP A 104 -6.02 11.29 -1.48
N PRO A 105 -4.78 10.99 -1.04
CA PRO A 105 -4.49 10.71 0.36
C PRO A 105 -4.50 11.98 1.20
N LEU A 106 -4.48 11.82 2.53
CA LEU A 106 -4.32 12.89 3.51
C LEU A 106 -5.28 14.06 3.27
N HIS A 107 -6.22 14.30 4.16
CA HIS A 107 -7.22 15.38 4.04
C HIS A 107 -7.98 15.43 2.71
N GLY A 108 -8.03 14.30 2.01
CA GLY A 108 -8.88 14.05 0.85
C GLY A 108 -9.87 12.94 1.18
N ASN A 109 -9.89 11.86 0.39
CA ASN A 109 -10.80 10.74 0.62
C ASN A 109 -10.22 9.55 1.41
N ASP A 110 -9.08 9.71 2.08
CA ASP A 110 -8.60 8.74 3.06
C ASP A 110 -9.50 8.73 4.31
N TRP A 111 -9.90 7.55 4.75
CA TRP A 111 -10.72 7.35 5.95
C TRP A 111 -9.87 6.93 7.13
N HIS A 112 -10.09 7.51 8.31
CA HIS A 112 -9.26 7.28 9.50
C HIS A 112 -10.05 7.02 10.79
N ARG A 113 -11.37 6.85 10.71
CA ARG A 113 -12.20 6.66 11.91
C ARG A 113 -12.73 5.24 11.98
N GLY A 114 -12.70 4.65 13.18
CA GLY A 114 -13.30 3.34 13.43
C GLY A 114 -12.64 2.19 12.67
N LEU A 115 -11.37 2.29 12.31
CA LEU A 115 -10.65 1.25 11.56
C LEU A 115 -10.43 -0.03 12.38
N GLU A 116 -10.56 0.03 13.69
CA GLU A 116 -10.62 -1.14 14.57
C GLU A 116 -11.81 -2.06 14.27
N ARG A 117 -12.83 -1.58 13.56
CA ARG A 117 -13.99 -2.37 13.08
C ARG A 117 -13.65 -3.18 11.83
N ALA A 118 -12.57 -2.83 11.13
CA ALA A 118 -12.15 -3.55 9.94
C ALA A 118 -11.52 -4.89 10.32
N PHE A 119 -11.83 -5.95 9.59
CA PHE A 119 -11.27 -7.30 9.70
C PHE A 119 -11.52 -8.06 11.01
N LEU A 120 -11.77 -7.37 12.13
CA LEU A 120 -11.95 -7.99 13.46
C LEU A 120 -13.37 -7.86 14.00
N ALA A 121 -14.18 -7.01 13.39
CA ALA A 121 -15.56 -6.77 13.78
C ALA A 121 -16.53 -7.80 13.18
N ASP A 122 -17.77 -7.79 13.65
CA ASP A 122 -18.84 -8.52 13.00
C ASP A 122 -19.26 -7.87 11.66
N ALA A 123 -19.97 -8.62 10.83
CA ALA A 123 -20.37 -8.18 9.49
C ALA A 123 -21.22 -6.89 9.50
N ARG A 124 -21.95 -6.62 10.57
CA ARG A 124 -22.75 -5.41 10.70
C ARG A 124 -21.85 -4.19 10.92
N GLN A 125 -20.89 -4.29 11.83
CA GLN A 125 -19.95 -3.21 12.11
C GLN A 125 -19.08 -2.89 10.89
N GLU A 126 -18.70 -3.92 10.14
CA GLU A 126 -17.96 -3.75 8.89
C GLU A 126 -18.82 -3.06 7.80
N ALA A 127 -20.08 -3.43 7.66
CA ALA A 127 -21.00 -2.78 6.72
C ALA A 127 -21.25 -1.30 7.09
N GLU A 128 -21.37 -0.98 8.38
CA GLU A 128 -21.47 0.39 8.88
C GLU A 128 -20.19 1.19 8.51
N LEU A 129 -19.01 0.62 8.76
CA LEU A 129 -17.73 1.23 8.38
C LEU A 129 -17.65 1.49 6.86
N PHE A 130 -18.05 0.53 6.04
CA PHE A 130 -18.04 0.69 4.58
C PHE A 130 -18.98 1.80 4.12
N SER A 131 -20.16 1.90 4.71
CA SER A 131 -21.10 2.98 4.42
C SER A 131 -20.53 4.36 4.76
N GLU A 132 -19.86 4.49 5.91
CA GLU A 132 -19.20 5.73 6.32
C GLU A 132 -18.06 6.11 5.36
N MET A 133 -17.24 5.14 4.95
CA MET A 133 -16.14 5.34 3.99
C MET A 133 -16.65 5.79 2.61
N GLN A 134 -17.70 5.13 2.10
CA GLN A 134 -18.32 5.49 0.82
C GLN A 134 -18.86 6.91 0.87
N GLN A 135 -19.63 7.22 1.92
CA GLN A 135 -20.18 8.55 2.10
C GLN A 135 -19.11 9.64 2.16
N HIS A 136 -18.02 9.39 2.89
CA HIS A 136 -16.89 10.32 2.96
C HIS A 136 -16.27 10.59 1.57
N SER A 137 -15.99 9.53 0.81
CA SER A 137 -15.40 9.65 -0.53
C SER A 137 -16.34 10.32 -1.53
N LEU A 138 -17.64 10.06 -1.45
CA LEU A 138 -18.65 10.75 -2.27
C LEU A 138 -18.77 12.23 -1.89
N CYS A 139 -18.73 12.58 -0.62
CA CYS A 139 -18.68 13.97 -0.18
C CYS A 139 -17.44 14.70 -0.73
N PHE A 140 -16.26 14.06 -0.67
CA PHE A 140 -15.05 14.63 -1.26
C PHE A 140 -15.20 14.90 -2.77
N ALA A 141 -15.74 13.94 -3.51
CA ALA A 141 -15.99 14.10 -4.94
C ALA A 141 -17.01 15.22 -5.23
N ASP A 142 -18.05 15.35 -4.42
CA ASP A 142 -19.04 16.42 -4.54
C ASP A 142 -18.45 17.80 -4.26
N GLU A 143 -17.59 17.94 -3.26
CA GLU A 143 -16.90 19.22 -3.01
C GLU A 143 -15.96 19.59 -4.16
N LEU A 144 -15.23 18.63 -4.73
CA LEU A 144 -14.42 18.86 -5.92
C LEU A 144 -15.28 19.30 -7.13
N ARG A 145 -16.46 18.70 -7.31
CA ARG A 145 -17.40 19.08 -8.37
C ARG A 145 -17.89 20.51 -8.20
N ARG A 146 -18.21 20.91 -6.97
CA ARG A 146 -18.61 22.31 -6.65
C ARG A 146 -17.45 23.29 -6.88
N ALA A 147 -16.25 22.95 -6.40
CA ALA A 147 -15.07 23.78 -6.54
C ALA A 147 -14.64 23.99 -8.00
N THR A 148 -15.03 23.08 -8.89
CA THR A 148 -14.76 23.17 -10.34
C THR A 148 -15.95 23.70 -11.14
N ASP A 149 -16.99 24.21 -10.48
CA ASP A 149 -18.21 24.69 -11.12
C ASP A 149 -18.82 23.66 -12.10
N GLY A 150 -18.80 22.37 -11.69
CA GLY A 150 -19.30 21.26 -12.47
C GLY A 150 -18.42 20.81 -13.65
N TRP A 151 -17.23 21.39 -13.83
CA TRP A 151 -16.30 20.96 -14.88
C TRP A 151 -15.79 19.53 -14.62
N LEU A 152 -15.58 19.12 -13.36
CA LEU A 152 -15.43 17.73 -12.97
C LEU A 152 -16.83 17.13 -12.71
N GLN A 153 -17.13 16.00 -13.31
CA GLN A 153 -18.34 15.21 -13.08
C GLN A 153 -17.99 13.81 -12.57
N LEU A 154 -19.00 13.03 -12.16
CA LEU A 154 -18.79 11.61 -11.86
C LEU A 154 -18.61 10.82 -13.15
N GLY A 155 -17.61 9.95 -13.21
CA GLY A 155 -17.24 9.16 -14.37
C GLY A 155 -17.74 7.71 -14.28
N GLN A 156 -18.14 7.12 -15.38
CA GLN A 156 -18.57 5.72 -15.43
C GLN A 156 -17.39 4.83 -15.80
N ALA A 157 -16.80 4.15 -14.85
CA ALA A 157 -15.61 3.33 -15.06
C ALA A 157 -15.63 1.97 -14.36
N PHE A 158 -16.49 1.80 -13.35
CA PHE A 158 -16.58 0.54 -12.62
C PHE A 158 -17.79 -0.29 -13.10
N PRO A 159 -17.65 -1.63 -13.14
CA PRO A 159 -18.80 -2.49 -13.41
C PRO A 159 -19.85 -2.33 -12.31
N SER A 160 -21.10 -2.13 -12.71
CA SER A 160 -22.20 -2.18 -11.76
C SER A 160 -22.42 -3.60 -11.24
N SER A 161 -22.56 -3.74 -9.93
CA SER A 161 -22.84 -5.02 -9.28
C SER A 161 -23.89 -4.82 -8.20
N ALA A 162 -24.41 -5.91 -7.63
CA ALA A 162 -25.33 -5.82 -6.50
C ALA A 162 -24.68 -5.14 -5.27
N ALA A 163 -23.36 -5.30 -5.09
CA ALA A 163 -22.61 -4.69 -4.01
C ALA A 163 -22.19 -3.24 -4.30
N SER A 164 -22.13 -2.85 -5.58
CA SER A 164 -21.82 -1.49 -6.03
C SER A 164 -22.67 -1.14 -7.25
N PRO A 165 -23.88 -0.64 -7.04
CA PRO A 165 -24.80 -0.33 -8.14
C PRO A 165 -24.38 0.91 -8.95
N ALA A 166 -23.47 1.71 -8.42
CA ALA A 166 -23.05 2.97 -9.01
C ALA A 166 -21.74 2.82 -9.79
N PRO A 167 -21.73 3.14 -11.11
CA PRO A 167 -20.54 2.91 -11.94
C PRO A 167 -19.38 3.89 -11.69
N TRP A 168 -19.56 4.85 -10.80
CA TRP A 168 -18.55 5.86 -10.41
C TRP A 168 -17.83 5.57 -9.11
N ILE A 169 -18.21 4.52 -8.38
CA ILE A 169 -17.55 4.13 -7.13
C ILE A 169 -17.04 2.70 -7.22
N ALA A 170 -15.84 2.45 -6.72
CA ALA A 170 -15.25 1.11 -6.72
C ALA A 170 -16.09 0.12 -5.89
N ALA A 171 -16.07 -1.16 -6.27
CA ALA A 171 -16.83 -2.20 -5.57
C ALA A 171 -16.36 -2.46 -4.14
N MET A 172 -15.10 -2.09 -3.84
CA MET A 172 -14.49 -2.26 -2.53
C MET A 172 -13.49 -1.13 -2.25
N PRO A 173 -13.18 -0.85 -0.97
CA PRO A 173 -12.17 0.14 -0.64
C PRO A 173 -10.77 -0.35 -1.04
N TYR A 174 -9.88 0.59 -1.32
CA TYR A 174 -8.46 0.32 -1.44
C TYR A 174 -7.87 0.23 -0.03
N TRP A 175 -7.71 -0.98 0.45
CA TRP A 175 -7.00 -1.28 1.69
C TRP A 175 -5.49 -1.20 1.44
N ARG A 176 -4.81 -0.28 2.11
CA ARG A 176 -3.34 -0.19 2.05
C ARG A 176 -2.70 -1.29 2.88
N GLU A 177 -3.36 -1.67 3.94
CA GLU A 177 -2.94 -2.68 4.89
C GLU A 177 -4.13 -3.48 5.40
N GLY A 178 -3.88 -4.68 5.90
CA GLY A 178 -4.85 -5.54 6.56
C GLY A 178 -4.13 -6.51 7.48
N ARG A 179 -4.60 -7.75 7.57
CA ARG A 179 -3.87 -8.82 8.24
C ARG A 179 -2.62 -9.16 7.43
N ARG A 180 -1.51 -9.34 8.12
CA ARG A 180 -0.20 -9.71 7.55
C ARG A 180 0.18 -11.08 8.08
N MET A 181 0.39 -12.03 7.20
CA MET A 181 0.75 -13.41 7.55
C MET A 181 2.01 -13.43 8.43
N ILE A 182 2.08 -14.31 9.40
CA ILE A 182 3.33 -14.64 10.07
C ILE A 182 4.06 -15.64 9.21
N GLY A 183 5.14 -15.19 8.57
CA GLY A 183 5.98 -16.00 7.71
C GLY A 183 7.27 -16.44 8.40
N ARG A 184 8.01 -17.31 7.74
CA ARG A 184 9.33 -17.80 8.22
C ARG A 184 10.37 -16.69 8.33
N THR A 185 10.20 -15.63 7.56
CA THR A 185 10.96 -14.38 7.65
C THR A 185 9.98 -13.21 7.66
N THR A 186 10.27 -12.16 8.41
CA THR A 186 9.48 -10.93 8.41
C THR A 186 10.33 -9.82 7.84
N VAL A 187 9.82 -9.10 6.83
CA VAL A 187 10.44 -7.87 6.34
C VAL A 187 10.14 -6.74 7.33
N ILE A 188 11.16 -6.05 7.80
CA ILE A 188 11.08 -4.99 8.80
C ILE A 188 11.62 -3.67 8.23
N GLU A 189 11.46 -2.56 8.97
CA GLU A 189 11.87 -1.24 8.48
C GLU A 189 13.35 -1.18 8.09
N GLN A 190 14.24 -1.85 8.83
CA GLN A 190 15.67 -1.87 8.55
C GLN A 190 15.99 -2.48 7.19
N ASP A 191 15.19 -3.45 6.72
CA ASP A 191 15.36 -4.08 5.41
C ASP A 191 15.07 -3.12 4.24
N LEU A 192 14.46 -1.97 4.53
CA LEU A 192 14.13 -0.94 3.55
C LEU A 192 15.13 0.21 3.53
N LEU A 193 16.00 0.30 4.54
CA LEU A 193 16.89 1.43 4.71
C LEU A 193 18.18 1.25 3.90
N PRO A 194 18.81 2.35 3.46
CA PRO A 194 20.10 2.27 2.79
C PRO A 194 21.16 1.73 3.75
N LEU A 195 22.08 0.95 3.20
CA LEU A 195 23.28 0.53 3.94
C LEU A 195 24.10 1.75 4.39
N PRO A 196 24.85 1.63 5.49
CA PRO A 196 25.83 2.64 5.88
C PRO A 196 26.78 3.02 4.74
N GLU A 197 27.46 4.15 4.86
CA GLU A 197 28.49 4.61 3.93
C GLU A 197 27.99 5.08 2.55
N GLY A 198 26.69 5.43 2.47
CA GLY A 198 26.14 6.04 1.26
C GLY A 198 25.76 5.04 0.16
N VAL A 199 25.77 3.75 0.45
CA VAL A 199 25.25 2.73 -0.47
C VAL A 199 23.76 2.95 -0.68
N CYS A 200 23.37 3.06 -1.95
CA CYS A 200 22.00 3.45 -2.32
C CYS A 200 20.97 2.31 -2.27
N MET A 201 21.26 1.19 -1.66
CA MET A 201 20.38 0.03 -1.53
C MET A 201 20.36 -0.50 -0.09
N SER A 202 19.35 -1.29 0.26
CA SER A 202 19.34 -2.05 1.50
C SER A 202 20.24 -3.28 1.40
N GLY A 203 20.58 -3.86 2.56
CA GLY A 203 21.29 -5.13 2.60
C GLY A 203 20.49 -6.25 1.92
N PRO A 204 21.12 -7.08 1.08
CA PRO A 204 20.43 -8.24 0.52
C PRO A 204 20.14 -9.27 1.62
N PRO A 205 18.95 -9.88 1.62
CA PRO A 205 18.63 -10.95 2.56
C PRO A 205 19.44 -12.21 2.20
N VAL A 206 20.30 -12.65 3.11
CA VAL A 206 21.07 -13.88 2.99
C VAL A 206 20.76 -14.80 4.17
N ASN A 207 20.86 -16.12 3.96
CA ASN A 207 20.77 -17.08 5.06
C ASN A 207 22.17 -17.33 5.69
N ASP A 208 22.23 -18.21 6.68
CA ASP A 208 23.45 -18.55 7.40
C ASP A 208 24.58 -19.14 6.50
N SER A 209 24.22 -19.61 5.32
CA SER A 209 25.14 -20.10 4.29
C SER A 209 25.47 -19.06 3.22
N GLU A 210 25.19 -17.78 3.47
CA GLU A 210 25.39 -16.64 2.55
C GLU A 210 24.63 -16.77 1.21
N VAL A 211 23.60 -17.61 1.16
CA VAL A 211 22.76 -17.75 -0.03
C VAL A 211 21.72 -16.64 -0.06
N LEU A 212 21.68 -15.88 -1.13
CA LEU A 212 20.69 -14.84 -1.39
C LEU A 212 19.27 -15.42 -1.37
N GLN A 213 18.42 -14.89 -0.51
CA GLN A 213 17.03 -15.31 -0.31
C GLN A 213 16.01 -14.49 -1.11
N SER A 214 16.44 -13.46 -1.80
CA SER A 214 15.56 -12.53 -2.52
C SER A 214 14.81 -13.19 -3.68
N ILE A 215 13.52 -12.86 -3.81
CA ILE A 215 12.64 -13.30 -4.90
C ILE A 215 11.93 -12.14 -5.60
N ALA A 216 12.04 -10.94 -5.07
CA ALA A 216 11.47 -9.73 -5.66
C ALA A 216 12.23 -8.50 -5.18
N VAL A 217 12.19 -7.42 -5.96
CA VAL A 217 12.83 -6.13 -5.65
C VAL A 217 11.78 -5.03 -5.61
N GLY A 218 11.77 -4.26 -4.53
CA GLY A 218 11.00 -3.04 -4.40
C GLY A 218 11.88 -1.80 -4.40
N ASN A 219 11.31 -0.67 -4.78
CA ASN A 219 11.94 0.65 -4.68
C ASN A 219 10.87 1.71 -4.49
N TYR A 220 10.42 1.87 -3.27
CA TYR A 220 9.43 2.88 -2.91
C TYR A 220 9.72 3.47 -1.54
N ALA A 221 9.35 4.72 -1.37
CA ALA A 221 9.41 5.38 -0.07
C ALA A 221 8.47 4.70 0.93
N ASN A 222 8.90 4.59 2.18
CA ASN A 222 8.06 4.03 3.25
C ASN A 222 6.93 5.02 3.57
N ASP A 223 5.82 4.91 2.83
CA ASP A 223 4.73 5.87 2.76
C ASP A 223 3.56 5.42 3.64
N HIS A 224 3.32 6.15 4.71
CA HIS A 224 2.23 5.90 5.65
C HIS A 224 1.15 6.96 5.57
N HIS A 225 -0.10 6.56 5.78
CA HIS A 225 -1.29 7.39 5.66
C HIS A 225 -2.08 7.42 6.96
N TYR A 226 -2.02 8.58 7.66
CA TYR A 226 -2.74 8.84 8.93
C TYR A 226 -3.34 10.26 8.90
N PRO A 227 -4.40 10.50 8.11
CA PRO A 227 -4.90 11.86 7.85
C PRO A 227 -5.56 12.53 9.06
N GLY A 228 -5.91 11.80 10.10
CA GLY A 228 -6.55 12.34 11.30
C GLY A 228 -5.59 12.81 12.38
N ASP A 229 -4.33 12.39 12.31
CA ASP A 229 -3.30 12.67 13.31
C ASP A 229 -1.92 12.80 12.66
N ASP A 230 -1.10 13.68 13.23
CA ASP A 230 0.31 13.78 12.85
C ASP A 230 1.10 12.62 13.47
N TRP A 231 1.33 11.59 12.70
CA TRP A 231 2.26 10.55 13.12
C TRP A 231 3.70 11.09 13.05
N PRO A 232 4.45 11.08 14.13
CA PRO A 232 5.80 11.64 14.19
C PRO A 232 6.86 10.73 13.54
N LEU A 233 6.60 10.26 12.34
CA LEU A 233 7.63 9.63 11.53
C LEU A 233 8.68 10.68 11.19
N ALA A 234 9.96 10.28 11.26
CA ALA A 234 11.01 11.12 10.73
C ALA A 234 10.69 11.50 9.27
N PRO A 235 11.00 12.71 8.81
CA PRO A 235 10.76 13.12 7.44
C PRO A 235 11.32 12.10 6.44
N LYS A 236 10.59 11.81 5.39
CA LYS A 236 10.99 10.83 4.34
C LYS A 236 12.44 11.06 3.89
N SER A 237 12.83 12.32 3.67
CA SER A 237 14.18 12.69 3.28
C SER A 237 15.27 12.26 4.27
N CYS A 238 15.00 12.25 5.56
CA CYS A 238 15.96 11.81 6.57
C CYS A 238 16.12 10.29 6.59
N ARG A 239 15.02 9.56 6.34
CA ARG A 239 15.03 8.08 6.34
C ARG A 239 15.69 7.47 5.10
N TRP A 240 15.67 8.19 3.97
CA TRP A 240 16.19 7.67 2.69
C TRP A 240 17.32 8.50 2.10
N GLY A 241 18.08 9.19 2.93
CA GLY A 241 19.21 9.99 2.45
C GLY A 241 18.84 11.08 1.45
N GLY A 242 17.67 11.69 1.62
CA GLY A 242 17.16 12.74 0.75
C GLY A 242 16.55 12.26 -0.57
N ARG A 243 16.47 10.96 -0.84
CA ARG A 243 15.91 10.45 -2.09
C ARG A 243 14.38 10.35 -2.03
N TRP A 244 13.74 10.79 -3.09
CA TRP A 244 12.29 10.74 -3.22
C TRP A 244 11.76 9.32 -3.43
N THR A 245 12.43 8.54 -4.25
CA THR A 245 12.00 7.21 -4.70
C THR A 245 12.22 6.09 -3.68
N GLY A 246 12.78 6.40 -2.52
CA GLY A 246 13.12 5.40 -1.52
C GLY A 246 14.44 4.68 -1.81
N THR A 247 14.66 3.59 -1.09
CA THR A 247 15.82 2.70 -1.22
C THR A 247 15.37 1.43 -1.92
N PRO A 248 16.07 0.94 -2.94
CA PRO A 248 15.83 -0.41 -3.44
C PRO A 248 16.08 -1.45 -2.35
N PHE A 249 15.16 -2.38 -2.22
CA PHE A 249 15.17 -3.43 -1.20
C PHE A 249 14.67 -4.75 -1.78
N CYS A 250 15.01 -5.84 -1.11
CA CYS A 250 14.68 -7.19 -1.54
C CYS A 250 13.60 -7.81 -0.64
N ILE A 251 12.78 -8.68 -1.21
CA ILE A 251 11.83 -9.51 -0.48
C ILE A 251 12.37 -10.93 -0.40
N PRO A 252 12.63 -11.48 0.80
CA PRO A 252 13.09 -12.85 0.96
C PRO A 252 11.95 -13.84 0.72
N PHE A 253 12.25 -15.00 0.16
CA PHE A 253 11.26 -16.06 -0.09
C PHE A 253 10.53 -16.50 1.19
N GLY A 254 11.24 -16.57 2.32
CA GLY A 254 10.66 -16.89 3.61
C GLY A 254 9.52 -15.97 4.07
N ALA A 255 9.44 -14.74 3.53
CA ALA A 255 8.33 -13.83 3.83
C ALA A 255 7.01 -14.25 3.18
N LEU A 256 7.05 -15.08 2.13
CA LEU A 256 5.88 -15.63 1.44
C LEU A 256 5.42 -16.95 2.03
N LEU A 257 6.28 -17.64 2.76
CA LEU A 257 6.02 -18.95 3.36
C LEU A 257 5.37 -18.78 4.74
N SER A 258 4.22 -19.40 4.98
CA SER A 258 3.65 -19.44 6.32
C SER A 258 4.59 -20.15 7.29
N ASP A 259 4.71 -19.61 8.51
CA ASP A 259 5.49 -20.24 9.58
C ASP A 259 4.81 -21.52 10.14
N ALA A 260 3.49 -21.60 10.02
CA ALA A 260 2.68 -22.66 10.60
C ALA A 260 2.11 -23.68 9.57
N ILE A 261 2.04 -23.32 8.29
CA ILE A 261 1.36 -24.13 7.27
C ILE A 261 2.29 -24.36 6.08
N ASP A 262 2.77 -25.57 5.90
CA ASP A 262 3.85 -25.89 4.95
C ASP A 262 3.48 -25.68 3.47
N ASN A 263 2.21 -25.78 3.10
CA ASN A 263 1.72 -25.61 1.73
C ASN A 263 0.99 -24.29 1.49
N LEU A 264 1.12 -23.30 2.39
CA LEU A 264 0.53 -21.97 2.24
C LEU A 264 1.59 -20.96 1.82
N LEU A 265 1.34 -20.31 0.68
CA LEU A 265 2.11 -19.18 0.16
C LEU A 265 1.24 -17.92 0.10
N MET A 266 1.80 -16.81 0.52
CA MET A 266 1.16 -15.51 0.36
C MET A 266 1.62 -14.85 -0.95
N ALA A 267 0.66 -14.57 -1.85
CA ALA A 267 0.90 -14.00 -3.17
C ALA A 267 0.50 -12.51 -3.27
N ASP A 268 0.27 -11.83 -2.14
CA ASP A 268 -0.27 -10.48 -2.06
C ASP A 268 0.51 -9.68 -1.00
N LYS A 269 0.18 -8.40 -0.84
CA LYS A 269 0.74 -7.45 0.16
C LYS A 269 0.54 -7.87 1.62
N ALA A 270 -0.24 -8.91 1.85
CA ALA A 270 -0.40 -9.55 3.16
C ALA A 270 0.73 -10.55 3.51
N PHE A 271 1.82 -10.59 2.75
CA PHE A 271 2.99 -11.38 3.12
C PHE A 271 3.62 -10.89 4.43
N SER A 272 4.55 -11.66 4.99
CA SER A 272 5.13 -11.38 6.29
C SER A 272 5.98 -10.10 6.29
N THR A 273 5.39 -9.03 6.79
CA THR A 273 6.03 -7.71 6.92
C THR A 273 5.57 -7.04 8.22
N SER A 274 6.37 -6.15 8.77
CA SER A 274 5.96 -5.30 9.88
C SER A 274 4.97 -4.22 9.42
N HIS A 275 4.25 -3.61 10.36
CA HIS A 275 3.43 -2.43 10.07
C HIS A 275 4.28 -1.31 9.46
N MET A 276 5.47 -1.10 10.01
CA MET A 276 6.39 -0.06 9.52
C MET A 276 6.88 -0.33 8.11
N ALA A 277 7.26 -1.57 7.78
CA ALA A 277 7.73 -1.91 6.44
C ALA A 277 6.60 -1.94 5.39
N ASN A 278 5.35 -2.15 5.79
CA ASN A 278 4.20 -2.21 4.90
C ASN A 278 4.05 -0.96 4.03
N GLY A 279 4.42 0.21 4.52
CA GLY A 279 4.35 1.47 3.77
C GLY A 279 5.08 1.44 2.42
N ALA A 280 6.19 0.72 2.33
CA ALA A 280 6.98 0.59 1.10
C ALA A 280 6.67 -0.69 0.32
N THR A 281 6.27 -1.78 1.02
CA THR A 281 6.17 -3.11 0.42
C THR A 281 4.82 -3.39 -0.27
N ARG A 282 3.82 -2.54 -0.11
CA ARG A 282 2.45 -2.72 -0.60
C ARG A 282 2.19 -2.29 -2.05
N LEU A 283 3.20 -1.77 -2.76
CA LEU A 283 3.02 -1.20 -4.10
C LEU A 283 2.85 -2.27 -5.18
N GLN A 284 1.97 -1.99 -6.14
CA GLN A 284 1.57 -2.90 -7.20
C GLN A 284 2.74 -3.53 -7.97
N PRO A 285 3.78 -2.78 -8.42
CA PRO A 285 4.90 -3.41 -9.15
C PRO A 285 5.60 -4.48 -8.32
N LEU A 286 5.83 -4.24 -7.04
CA LEU A 286 6.42 -5.23 -6.13
C LEU A 286 5.48 -6.42 -5.92
N ILE A 287 4.18 -6.15 -5.68
CA ILE A 287 3.19 -7.20 -5.42
C ILE A 287 2.98 -8.09 -6.65
N MET A 288 3.09 -7.57 -7.85
CA MET A 288 3.11 -8.39 -9.08
C MET A 288 4.29 -9.36 -9.08
N ASN A 289 5.50 -8.91 -8.70
CA ASN A 289 6.66 -9.81 -8.58
C ASN A 289 6.49 -10.83 -7.45
N VAL A 290 5.93 -10.44 -6.33
CA VAL A 290 5.58 -11.35 -5.22
C VAL A 290 4.60 -12.44 -5.69
N GLY A 291 3.53 -12.05 -6.40
CA GLY A 291 2.57 -12.98 -6.98
C GLY A 291 3.20 -13.94 -8.00
N GLN A 292 4.09 -13.41 -8.86
CA GLN A 292 4.85 -14.22 -9.81
C GLN A 292 5.76 -15.23 -9.10
N ALA A 293 6.46 -14.81 -8.05
CA ALA A 293 7.32 -15.69 -7.28
C ALA A 293 6.51 -16.79 -6.55
N ALA A 294 5.36 -16.45 -5.96
CA ALA A 294 4.48 -17.42 -5.32
C ALA A 294 3.92 -18.43 -6.33
N GLY A 295 3.51 -17.98 -7.52
CA GLY A 295 3.05 -18.87 -8.60
C GLY A 295 4.15 -19.79 -9.11
N ALA A 296 5.36 -19.29 -9.34
CA ALA A 296 6.51 -20.06 -9.77
C ALA A 296 6.93 -21.10 -8.69
N ALA A 297 6.92 -20.70 -7.41
CA ALA A 297 7.21 -21.58 -6.30
C ALA A 297 6.16 -22.72 -6.19
N SER A 298 4.88 -22.38 -6.34
CA SER A 298 3.80 -23.37 -6.33
C SER A 298 3.96 -24.40 -7.46
N ALA A 299 4.30 -23.95 -8.67
CA ALA A 299 4.54 -24.85 -9.79
C ALA A 299 5.76 -25.75 -9.55
N LEU A 300 6.88 -25.20 -9.06
CA LEU A 300 8.08 -25.97 -8.73
C LEU A 300 7.81 -27.00 -7.62
N ALA A 301 7.01 -26.63 -6.61
CA ALA A 301 6.65 -27.53 -5.52
C ALA A 301 5.88 -28.77 -6.04
N VAL A 302 4.90 -28.53 -6.93
CA VAL A 302 4.13 -29.61 -7.58
C VAL A 302 5.03 -30.45 -8.49
N GLU A 303 5.85 -29.85 -9.35
CA GLU A 303 6.77 -30.50 -10.26
C GLU A 303 7.77 -31.42 -9.52
N SER A 304 8.23 -30.97 -8.33
CA SER A 304 9.24 -31.68 -7.52
C SER A 304 8.64 -32.61 -6.47
N ASN A 305 7.32 -32.58 -6.28
CA ASN A 305 6.61 -33.25 -5.20
C ASN A 305 7.16 -32.90 -3.80
N LEU A 306 7.39 -31.60 -3.59
CA LEU A 306 7.90 -31.00 -2.35
C LEU A 306 6.88 -30.00 -1.80
N HIS A 307 6.97 -29.67 -0.52
CA HIS A 307 6.31 -28.48 0.00
C HIS A 307 7.04 -27.21 -0.46
N PRO A 308 6.36 -26.09 -0.63
CA PRO A 308 7.00 -24.80 -0.97
C PRO A 308 8.17 -24.44 -0.06
N SER A 309 8.07 -24.81 1.21
CA SER A 309 9.10 -24.56 2.23
C SER A 309 10.37 -25.39 2.08
N GLU A 310 10.34 -26.46 1.28
CA GLU A 310 11.47 -27.34 0.99
C GLU A 310 12.20 -26.98 -0.30
N LEU A 311 11.65 -26.02 -1.06
CA LEU A 311 12.23 -25.60 -2.33
C LEU A 311 13.58 -24.90 -2.15
N SER A 312 14.50 -25.22 -3.04
CA SER A 312 15.71 -24.43 -3.18
C SER A 312 15.38 -23.03 -3.71
N VAL A 313 15.71 -22.00 -2.95
CA VAL A 313 15.52 -20.60 -3.36
C VAL A 313 16.26 -20.33 -4.68
N ARG A 314 17.43 -20.93 -4.90
CA ARG A 314 18.19 -20.78 -6.14
C ARG A 314 17.44 -21.37 -7.34
N SER A 315 16.75 -22.51 -7.17
CA SER A 315 15.91 -23.07 -8.23
C SER A 315 14.75 -22.15 -8.59
N LEU A 316 14.12 -21.55 -7.59
CA LEU A 316 13.08 -20.54 -7.79
C LEU A 316 13.62 -19.28 -8.49
N GLN A 317 14.76 -18.75 -8.06
CA GLN A 317 15.42 -17.60 -8.69
C GLN A 317 15.75 -17.89 -10.17
N ASN A 318 16.31 -19.06 -10.47
CA ASN A 318 16.60 -19.46 -11.85
C ASN A 318 15.33 -19.53 -12.71
N ARG A 319 14.21 -20.03 -12.17
CA ARG A 319 12.91 -20.05 -12.86
C ARG A 319 12.41 -18.63 -13.13
N LEU A 320 12.51 -17.72 -12.16
CA LEU A 320 12.06 -16.33 -12.27
C LEU A 320 12.89 -15.52 -13.28
N ILE A 321 14.21 -15.70 -13.29
CA ILE A 321 15.11 -15.00 -14.20
C ILE A 321 15.02 -15.57 -15.62
N GLY A 322 14.80 -16.87 -15.75
CA GLY A 322 14.82 -17.58 -17.04
C GLY A 322 13.52 -17.51 -17.84
N ASP A 323 12.45 -16.89 -17.35
CA ASP A 323 11.21 -16.70 -18.11
C ASP A 323 11.27 -15.40 -18.94
N ASP A 324 11.64 -15.51 -20.21
CA ASP A 324 11.74 -14.36 -21.13
C ASP A 324 10.39 -13.64 -21.36
N ARG A 325 9.27 -14.30 -21.07
CA ARG A 325 7.91 -13.73 -21.24
C ARG A 325 7.46 -12.90 -20.06
N ALA A 326 8.02 -13.19 -18.88
CA ALA A 326 7.70 -12.51 -17.63
C ALA A 326 8.94 -12.43 -16.74
N PRO A 327 10.01 -11.72 -17.18
CA PRO A 327 11.26 -11.63 -16.42
C PRO A 327 11.01 -10.96 -15.07
N ALA A 328 11.60 -11.52 -14.01
CA ALA A 328 11.52 -10.98 -12.67
C ALA A 328 12.89 -10.55 -12.16
N ALA A 329 12.96 -9.41 -11.49
CA ALA A 329 14.13 -8.97 -10.76
C ALA A 329 14.17 -9.67 -9.40
N VAL A 330 15.19 -10.49 -9.15
CA VAL A 330 15.40 -11.15 -7.85
C VAL A 330 16.44 -10.46 -6.99
N ALA A 331 17.26 -9.60 -7.58
CA ALA A 331 18.17 -8.70 -6.89
C ALA A 331 18.35 -7.43 -7.72
N PRO A 332 18.68 -6.29 -7.09
CA PRO A 332 19.04 -5.09 -7.82
C PRO A 332 20.30 -5.37 -8.64
N LEU A 333 20.22 -5.13 -9.95
CA LEU A 333 21.42 -5.08 -10.80
C LEU A 333 21.97 -3.67 -10.67
N TRP A 334 23.01 -3.51 -9.88
CA TRP A 334 23.77 -2.26 -9.80
C TRP A 334 25.00 -2.42 -10.66
N ASP A 335 25.18 -1.48 -11.56
CA ASP A 335 26.48 -1.33 -12.21
C ASP A 335 27.52 -1.10 -11.11
N THR A 336 28.38 -2.06 -10.94
CA THR A 336 29.64 -1.90 -10.23
C THR A 336 30.55 -1.08 -11.14
N ALA A 337 30.24 0.21 -11.27
CA ALA A 337 31.14 1.16 -11.92
C ALA A 337 32.02 1.82 -10.89
#